data_005c6a2d0d6cc693cdc8e2282aa7763c
#
_entry.id   005c6a2d0d6cc693cdc8e2282aa7763c
#
_cell.length_a   1.000
_cell.length_b   1.000
_cell.length_c   1.000
_cell.angle_alpha   90.00
_cell.angle_beta   90.00
_cell.angle_gamma   90.00
#
_symmetry.space_group_name_H-M   'P 1'
#
loop_
_entity.id
_entity.type
_entity.pdbx_description
1 polymer ?
#
loop_
_entity_poly.entity_id
_entity_poly.type
_entity_poly.pdbx_seq_one_letter_code
_entity_poly.pdbx_strand_id
1 'polypeptide(L)'
;MARELLTFGHSTADRERIVALLCGAHVAAVVDVRTAPGSRRHPDMSRHRLAEWLPPHGIQYRWEPDLGGFRKVPPDSPDTLWRNASFRGYAAYTRSPLFVAAMDRLLLQTADVRTTVMCSEAVWWRCHRRLIADFAVLARGVPAYHLMHDGTLGAHTVTPGARLREDGLIVYDGAS
;
A
#
# COMPACT_ATOMS: atom_id res chain seq x y z
N MET A 1 21.58 -0.78 4.91
CA MET A 1 20.30 -0.67 5.64
C MET A 1 19.34 -1.75 5.20
N ALA A 2 18.62 -2.33 6.15
CA ALA A 2 17.59 -3.30 5.81
C ALA A 2 16.49 -2.59 5.01
N ARG A 3 16.11 -3.19 3.89
CA ARG A 3 14.98 -2.72 3.08
C ARG A 3 13.68 -3.00 3.84
N GLU A 4 12.83 -2.01 3.94
CA GLU A 4 11.49 -2.17 4.52
C GLU A 4 10.50 -1.25 3.81
N LEU A 5 9.24 -1.66 3.79
CA LEU A 5 8.15 -0.87 3.21
C LEU A 5 7.25 -0.35 4.32
N LEU A 6 6.94 0.93 4.30
CA LEU A 6 5.93 1.50 5.20
C LEU A 6 4.58 1.62 4.49
N THR A 7 3.50 1.58 5.24
CA THR A 7 2.16 1.90 4.75
C THR A 7 1.53 2.96 5.63
N PHE A 8 0.67 3.78 5.04
CA PHE A 8 0.02 4.90 5.71
C PHE A 8 -1.35 5.17 5.12
N GLY A 9 -2.32 5.52 5.95
CA GLY A 9 -3.64 5.96 5.52
C GLY A 9 -3.92 7.36 6.03
N HIS A 10 -4.15 8.33 5.13
CA HIS A 10 -4.28 9.73 5.55
C HIS A 10 -5.59 10.01 6.30
N SER A 11 -6.66 9.25 6.03
CA SER A 11 -7.97 9.43 6.66
C SER A 11 -8.41 10.90 6.61
N THR A 12 -8.79 11.46 7.76
CA THR A 12 -9.19 12.86 7.90
C THR A 12 -8.08 13.76 8.46
N ALA A 13 -6.85 13.23 8.56
CA ALA A 13 -5.74 14.04 9.05
C ALA A 13 -5.46 15.22 8.13
N ASP A 14 -5.20 16.37 8.72
CA ASP A 14 -4.83 17.55 7.96
C ASP A 14 -3.37 17.48 7.51
N ARG A 15 -3.00 18.44 6.66
CA ARG A 15 -1.66 18.52 6.08
C ARG A 15 -0.56 18.55 7.13
N GLU A 16 -0.74 19.36 8.17
CA GLU A 16 0.25 19.50 9.25
C GLU A 16 0.45 18.18 10.00
N ARG A 17 -0.65 17.47 10.28
CA ARG A 17 -0.59 16.19 10.97
C ARG A 17 0.10 15.13 10.11
N ILE A 18 -0.21 15.10 8.82
CA ILE A 18 0.42 14.15 7.88
C ILE A 18 1.92 14.40 7.81
N VAL A 19 2.36 15.64 7.67
CA VAL A 19 3.78 15.98 7.65
C VAL A 19 4.46 15.55 8.95
N ALA A 20 3.83 15.82 10.10
CA ALA A 20 4.39 15.42 11.40
C ALA A 20 4.56 13.91 11.51
N LEU A 21 3.54 13.14 11.07
CA LEU A 21 3.59 11.67 11.10
C LEU A 21 4.67 11.11 10.18
N LEU A 22 4.74 11.61 8.95
CA LEU A 22 5.71 11.14 7.96
C LEU A 22 7.13 11.51 8.37
N CYS A 23 7.36 12.74 8.80
CA CYS A 23 8.68 13.18 9.26
C CYS A 23 9.11 12.44 10.51
N GLY A 24 8.18 12.21 11.45
CA GLY A 24 8.46 11.45 12.66
C GLY A 24 8.89 10.01 12.40
N ALA A 25 8.40 9.43 11.33
CA ALA A 25 8.80 8.08 10.88
C ALA A 25 9.97 8.11 9.88
N HIS A 26 10.56 9.28 9.63
CA HIS A 26 11.66 9.48 8.70
C HIS A 26 11.33 9.09 7.26
N VAL A 27 10.08 9.23 6.86
CA VAL A 27 9.64 8.96 5.48
C VAL A 27 10.18 10.05 4.56
N ALA A 28 10.79 9.64 3.45
CA ALA A 28 11.33 10.54 2.45
C ALA A 28 10.63 10.41 1.09
N ALA A 29 9.71 9.44 0.95
CA ALA A 29 8.93 9.28 -0.28
C ALA A 29 7.56 8.69 0.02
N VAL A 30 6.54 9.23 -0.63
CA VAL A 30 5.16 8.73 -0.62
C VAL A 30 4.83 8.21 -2.01
N VAL A 31 4.39 6.97 -2.08
CA VAL A 31 3.81 6.36 -3.28
C VAL A 31 2.32 6.22 -3.06
N ASP A 32 1.55 7.02 -3.79
CA ASP A 32 0.10 7.08 -3.65
C ASP A 32 -0.54 5.91 -4.41
N VAL A 33 -1.19 5.03 -3.67
CA VAL A 33 -1.81 3.82 -4.21
C VAL A 33 -3.33 3.93 -4.30
N ARG A 34 -3.86 5.14 -4.33
CA ARG A 34 -5.27 5.38 -4.56
C ARG A 34 -5.60 5.27 -6.04
N THR A 35 -6.80 4.78 -6.36
CA THR A 35 -7.26 4.64 -7.74
C THR A 35 -7.46 6.00 -8.40
N ALA A 36 -8.06 6.94 -7.68
CA ALA A 36 -8.36 8.28 -8.18
C ALA A 36 -8.07 9.30 -7.07
N PRO A 37 -6.81 9.77 -6.95
CA PRO A 37 -6.44 10.68 -5.88
C PRO A 37 -6.94 12.10 -6.13
N GLY A 38 -8.19 12.33 -5.75
CA GLY A 38 -8.86 13.62 -5.78
C GLY A 38 -10.09 13.57 -4.88
N SER A 39 -10.33 14.63 -4.16
CA SER A 39 -11.49 14.72 -3.28
C SER A 39 -11.96 16.17 -3.15
N ARG A 40 -13.26 16.38 -3.29
CA ARG A 40 -13.86 17.68 -3.02
C ARG A 40 -13.90 18.00 -1.52
N ARG A 41 -13.93 16.95 -0.66
CA ARG A 41 -13.96 17.08 0.80
C ARG A 41 -12.58 17.40 1.37
N HIS A 42 -11.52 16.91 0.72
CA HIS A 42 -10.15 17.07 1.18
C HIS A 42 -9.26 17.51 0.02
N PRO A 43 -9.39 18.77 -0.44
CA PRO A 43 -8.68 19.24 -1.63
C PRO A 43 -7.16 19.16 -1.48
N ASP A 44 -6.62 19.29 -0.24
CA ASP A 44 -5.18 19.17 0.00
C ASP A 44 -4.65 17.76 -0.26
N MET A 45 -5.53 16.75 -0.32
CA MET A 45 -5.17 15.36 -0.56
C MET A 45 -5.23 14.97 -2.05
N SER A 46 -5.54 15.90 -2.95
CA SER A 46 -5.44 15.60 -4.37
C SER A 46 -3.98 15.41 -4.78
N ARG A 47 -3.73 14.60 -5.83
CA ARG A 47 -2.36 14.33 -6.25
C ARG A 47 -1.58 15.59 -6.64
N HIS A 48 -2.25 16.57 -7.24
CA HIS A 48 -1.62 17.85 -7.61
C HIS A 48 -1.17 18.63 -6.38
N ARG A 49 -1.99 18.65 -5.34
CA ARG A 49 -1.68 19.35 -4.10
C ARG A 49 -0.59 18.64 -3.32
N LEU A 50 -0.69 17.32 -3.20
CA LEU A 50 0.35 16.52 -2.52
C LEU A 50 1.71 16.71 -3.18
N ALA A 51 1.75 16.76 -4.50
CA ALA A 51 2.99 17.01 -5.25
C ALA A 51 3.56 18.41 -5.01
N GLU A 52 2.74 19.36 -4.53
CA GLU A 52 3.17 20.72 -4.20
C GLU A 52 3.67 20.83 -2.76
N TRP A 53 2.93 20.27 -1.78
CA TRP A 53 3.23 20.55 -0.38
C TRP A 53 4.09 19.50 0.32
N LEU A 54 4.24 18.29 -0.22
CA LEU A 54 5.15 17.30 0.36
C LEU A 54 6.64 17.59 0.10
N PRO A 55 7.07 17.94 -1.13
CA PRO A 55 8.50 18.15 -1.40
C PRO A 55 9.20 19.20 -0.56
N PRO A 56 8.58 20.34 -0.19
CA PRO A 56 9.24 21.29 0.72
C PRO A 56 9.62 20.71 2.09
N HIS A 57 9.01 19.61 2.49
CA HIS A 57 9.32 18.91 3.73
C HIS A 57 10.32 17.76 3.54
N GLY A 58 10.94 17.66 2.37
CA GLY A 58 11.89 16.60 2.05
C GLY A 58 11.24 15.27 1.71
N ILE A 59 9.96 15.28 1.32
CA ILE A 59 9.19 14.08 1.02
C ILE A 59 8.80 14.08 -0.45
N GLN A 60 9.37 13.15 -1.22
CA GLN A 60 8.99 12.95 -2.61
C GLN A 60 7.57 12.40 -2.70
N TYR A 61 6.88 12.69 -3.80
CA TYR A 61 5.53 12.18 -4.05
C TYR A 61 5.43 11.66 -5.48
N ARG A 62 4.83 10.48 -5.64
CA ARG A 62 4.35 10.00 -6.94
C ARG A 62 3.07 9.20 -6.79
N TRP A 63 2.25 9.24 -7.83
CA TRP A 63 1.06 8.42 -7.93
C TRP A 63 1.39 7.14 -8.70
N GLU A 64 0.96 5.99 -8.15
CA GLU A 64 1.14 4.68 -8.77
C GLU A 64 -0.22 4.04 -9.04
N PRO A 65 -0.87 4.37 -10.17
CA PRO A 65 -2.22 3.86 -10.46
C PRO A 65 -2.27 2.34 -10.62
N ASP A 66 -1.15 1.71 -10.99
CA ASP A 66 -1.08 0.25 -11.12
C ASP A 66 -1.16 -0.47 -9.76
N LEU A 67 -1.09 0.25 -8.65
CA LEU A 67 -1.33 -0.29 -7.32
C LEU A 67 -2.68 0.13 -6.75
N GLY A 68 -3.50 0.84 -7.50
CA GLY A 68 -4.82 1.28 -7.07
C GLY A 68 -5.80 0.13 -6.86
N GLY A 69 -6.81 0.35 -6.00
CA GLY A 69 -7.86 -0.62 -5.70
C GLY A 69 -8.95 -0.70 -6.78
N PHE A 70 -10.14 -1.20 -6.38
CA PHE A 70 -11.31 -1.32 -7.25
C PHE A 70 -11.07 -2.17 -8.50
N ARG A 71 -10.61 -3.41 -8.30
CA ARG A 71 -10.36 -4.37 -9.37
C ARG A 71 -11.51 -5.37 -9.45
N LYS A 72 -11.82 -5.82 -10.67
CA LYS A 72 -12.92 -6.78 -10.92
C LYS A 72 -12.58 -8.16 -10.38
N VAL A 73 -13.59 -8.84 -9.84
CA VAL A 73 -13.48 -10.23 -9.40
C VAL A 73 -13.63 -11.14 -10.62
N PRO A 74 -12.64 -11.99 -10.94
CA PRO A 74 -12.80 -13.00 -11.99
C PRO A 74 -13.88 -14.03 -11.61
N PRO A 75 -14.61 -14.61 -12.60
CA PRO A 75 -15.69 -15.58 -12.31
C PRO A 75 -15.23 -16.79 -11.47
N ASP A 76 -14.04 -17.30 -11.73
CA ASP A 76 -13.51 -18.50 -11.08
C ASP A 76 -12.36 -18.18 -10.13
N SER A 77 -12.52 -17.10 -9.36
CA SER A 77 -11.47 -16.66 -8.44
C SER A 77 -11.15 -17.73 -7.40
N PRO A 78 -9.88 -18.16 -7.27
CA PRO A 78 -9.46 -19.09 -6.23
C PRO A 78 -9.36 -18.43 -4.87
N ASP A 79 -9.50 -17.12 -4.77
CA ASP A 79 -9.27 -16.33 -3.54
C ASP A 79 -10.50 -16.37 -2.63
N THR A 80 -10.95 -17.57 -2.31
CA THR A 80 -12.19 -17.82 -1.57
C THR A 80 -12.14 -17.41 -0.11
N LEU A 81 -10.94 -17.16 0.43
CA LEU A 81 -10.75 -16.60 1.76
C LEU A 81 -11.47 -15.26 1.92
N TRP A 82 -11.47 -14.44 0.86
CA TRP A 82 -12.05 -13.10 0.89
C TRP A 82 -13.55 -13.14 0.55
N ARG A 83 -14.38 -12.76 1.52
CA ARG A 83 -15.82 -12.59 1.31
C ARG A 83 -16.14 -11.25 0.66
N ASN A 84 -15.33 -10.24 0.94
CA ASN A 84 -15.47 -8.89 0.38
C ASN A 84 -15.03 -8.92 -1.09
N ALA A 85 -15.92 -8.50 -1.99
CA ALA A 85 -15.64 -8.49 -3.44
C ALA A 85 -14.45 -7.59 -3.79
N SER A 86 -14.27 -6.48 -3.08
CA SER A 86 -13.17 -5.56 -3.29
C SER A 86 -11.82 -6.23 -3.03
N PHE A 87 -11.70 -6.94 -1.91
CA PHE A 87 -10.48 -7.70 -1.60
C PHE A 87 -10.27 -8.86 -2.55
N ARG A 88 -11.36 -9.55 -2.93
CA ARG A 88 -11.27 -10.69 -3.86
C ARG A 88 -10.79 -10.24 -5.23
N GLY A 89 -11.30 -9.11 -5.71
CA GLY A 89 -10.85 -8.51 -6.97
C GLY A 89 -9.39 -8.09 -6.91
N TYR A 90 -8.99 -7.46 -5.82
CA TYR A 90 -7.61 -7.03 -5.66
C TYR A 90 -6.65 -8.22 -5.52
N ALA A 91 -7.07 -9.26 -4.81
CA ALA A 91 -6.27 -10.49 -4.69
C ALA A 91 -5.94 -11.08 -6.07
N ALA A 92 -6.93 -11.17 -6.96
CA ALA A 92 -6.69 -11.60 -8.34
C ALA A 92 -5.74 -10.66 -9.08
N TYR A 93 -5.91 -9.35 -8.87
CA TYR A 93 -5.07 -8.34 -9.50
C TYR A 93 -3.59 -8.45 -9.07
N THR A 94 -3.32 -8.89 -7.83
CA THR A 94 -1.93 -9.05 -7.35
C THR A 94 -1.14 -10.08 -8.16
N ARG A 95 -1.80 -10.91 -8.95
CA ARG A 95 -1.15 -11.87 -9.85
C ARG A 95 -0.97 -11.34 -11.27
N SER A 96 -1.40 -10.10 -11.54
CA SER A 96 -1.26 -9.51 -12.87
C SER A 96 0.17 -8.99 -13.10
N PRO A 97 0.64 -8.99 -14.37
CA PRO A 97 1.96 -8.41 -14.68
C PRO A 97 2.09 -6.93 -14.31
N LEU A 98 1.01 -6.16 -14.42
CA LEU A 98 1.03 -4.74 -14.05
C LEU A 98 1.28 -4.54 -12.57
N PHE A 99 0.60 -5.31 -11.72
CA PHE A 99 0.82 -5.25 -10.27
C PHE A 99 2.23 -5.67 -9.91
N VAL A 100 2.70 -6.78 -10.43
CA VAL A 100 4.04 -7.31 -10.12
C VAL A 100 5.11 -6.29 -10.52
N ALA A 101 5.01 -5.71 -11.70
CA ALA A 101 5.95 -4.69 -12.17
C ALA A 101 5.92 -3.45 -11.26
N ALA A 102 4.73 -3.01 -10.86
CA ALA A 102 4.58 -1.85 -9.97
C ALA A 102 5.17 -2.13 -8.59
N MET A 103 4.96 -3.32 -8.05
CA MET A 103 5.55 -3.73 -6.77
C MET A 103 7.07 -3.80 -6.86
N ASP A 104 7.61 -4.33 -7.94
CA ASP A 104 9.06 -4.42 -8.09
C ASP A 104 9.69 -3.02 -8.18
N ARG A 105 9.05 -2.07 -8.88
CA ARG A 105 9.49 -0.66 -8.87
C ARG A 105 9.45 -0.07 -7.47
N LEU A 106 8.36 -0.30 -6.74
CA LEU A 106 8.18 0.19 -5.39
C LEU A 106 9.26 -0.35 -4.44
N LEU A 107 9.46 -1.65 -4.47
CA LEU A 107 10.42 -2.29 -3.57
C LEU A 107 11.87 -1.95 -3.93
N LEU A 108 12.17 -1.73 -5.19
CA LEU A 108 13.47 -1.21 -5.61
C LEU A 108 13.71 0.20 -5.03
N GLN A 109 12.69 1.05 -5.06
CA GLN A 109 12.75 2.39 -4.47
C GLN A 109 13.06 2.35 -2.97
N THR A 110 12.52 1.37 -2.23
CA THR A 110 12.76 1.26 -0.78
C THR A 110 14.22 0.98 -0.44
N ALA A 111 15.03 0.51 -1.38
CA ALA A 111 16.46 0.31 -1.16
C ALA A 111 17.22 1.64 -1.05
N ASP A 112 16.74 2.68 -1.71
CA ASP A 112 17.40 3.99 -1.78
C ASP A 112 16.75 5.04 -0.90
N VAL A 113 15.43 4.98 -0.72
CA VAL A 113 14.63 6.01 -0.06
C VAL A 113 13.63 5.35 0.88
N ARG A 114 13.53 5.86 2.10
CA ARG A 114 12.54 5.37 3.06
C ARG A 114 11.14 5.75 2.57
N THR A 115 10.38 4.77 2.12
CA THR A 115 9.17 4.94 1.33
C THR A 115 7.95 4.39 2.06
N THR A 116 6.85 5.13 2.02
CA THR A 116 5.53 4.63 2.42
C THR A 116 4.59 4.60 1.21
N VAL A 117 3.76 3.56 1.12
CA VAL A 117 2.56 3.63 0.30
C VAL A 117 1.49 4.36 1.09
N MET A 118 0.60 5.07 0.40
CA MET A 118 -0.47 5.83 1.04
C MET A 118 -1.80 5.61 0.35
N CYS A 119 -2.83 5.37 1.16
CA CYS A 119 -4.22 5.39 0.72
C CYS A 119 -5.05 6.29 1.64
N SER A 120 -6.37 6.34 1.44
CA SER A 120 -7.26 7.17 2.25
C SER A 120 -7.72 6.50 3.54
N GLU A 121 -7.77 5.17 3.61
CA GLU A 121 -8.27 4.43 4.77
C GLU A 121 -7.22 4.37 5.88
N ALA A 122 -7.59 4.82 7.09
CA ALA A 122 -6.68 4.79 8.23
C ALA A 122 -6.38 3.35 8.67
N VAL A 123 -7.39 2.47 8.62
CA VAL A 123 -7.29 1.10 9.10
C VAL A 123 -6.73 0.21 8.01
N TRP A 124 -5.46 -0.19 8.15
CA TRP A 124 -4.74 -0.91 7.09
C TRP A 124 -5.39 -2.24 6.73
N TRP A 125 -6.00 -2.95 7.69
CA TRP A 125 -6.63 -4.26 7.42
C TRP A 125 -7.95 -4.17 6.66
N ARG A 126 -8.49 -2.96 6.47
CA ARG A 126 -9.70 -2.68 5.66
C ARG A 126 -9.38 -2.13 4.28
N CYS A 127 -8.12 -2.04 3.93
CA CYS A 127 -7.63 -1.39 2.72
C CYS A 127 -6.78 -2.36 1.91
N HIS A 128 -6.72 -2.17 0.60
CA HIS A 128 -5.87 -2.96 -0.29
C HIS A 128 -4.37 -2.86 0.07
N ARG A 129 -3.96 -1.89 0.89
CA ARG A 129 -2.60 -1.87 1.48
C ARG A 129 -2.25 -3.18 2.18
N ARG A 130 -3.25 -3.86 2.73
CA ARG A 130 -3.05 -5.16 3.37
C ARG A 130 -2.45 -6.18 2.40
N LEU A 131 -2.98 -6.22 1.16
CA LEU A 131 -2.51 -7.14 0.14
C LEU A 131 -1.17 -6.70 -0.45
N ILE A 132 -0.93 -5.39 -0.54
CA ILE A 132 0.38 -4.84 -0.91
C ILE A 132 1.43 -5.29 0.09
N ALA A 133 1.14 -5.17 1.39
CA ALA A 133 2.04 -5.59 2.45
C ALA A 133 2.24 -7.10 2.46
N ASP A 134 1.18 -7.89 2.24
CA ASP A 134 1.30 -9.35 2.09
C ASP A 134 2.28 -9.72 0.97
N PHE A 135 2.17 -9.06 -0.17
CA PHE A 135 3.06 -9.32 -1.31
C PHE A 135 4.51 -8.96 -0.98
N ALA A 136 4.73 -7.81 -0.37
CA ALA A 136 6.08 -7.39 0.02
C ALA A 136 6.73 -8.42 0.95
N VAL A 137 6.02 -8.86 1.97
CA VAL A 137 6.56 -9.77 2.99
C VAL A 137 6.65 -11.19 2.46
N LEU A 138 5.54 -11.74 1.94
CA LEU A 138 5.45 -13.16 1.59
C LEU A 138 6.13 -13.46 0.25
N ALA A 139 5.92 -12.62 -0.76
CA ALA A 139 6.42 -12.90 -2.11
C ALA A 139 7.81 -12.32 -2.37
N ARG A 140 8.25 -11.32 -1.61
CA ARG A 140 9.53 -10.65 -1.85
C ARG A 140 10.46 -10.61 -0.64
N GLY A 141 10.00 -11.08 0.53
CA GLY A 141 10.83 -11.10 1.74
C GLY A 141 11.20 -9.72 2.27
N VAL A 142 10.41 -8.70 1.95
CA VAL A 142 10.63 -7.33 2.40
C VAL A 142 9.67 -7.04 3.56
N PRO A 143 10.19 -6.76 4.78
CA PRO A 143 9.33 -6.43 5.91
C PRO A 143 8.48 -5.19 5.63
N ALA A 144 7.25 -5.20 6.12
CA ALA A 144 6.34 -4.06 5.99
C ALA A 144 5.85 -3.62 7.37
N TYR A 145 5.69 -2.31 7.53
CA TYR A 145 5.24 -1.70 8.79
C TYR A 145 4.15 -0.68 8.50
N HIS A 146 3.13 -0.67 9.34
CA HIS A 146 2.02 0.27 9.22
C HIS A 146 2.27 1.46 10.14
N LEU A 147 2.38 2.66 9.56
CA LEU A 147 2.47 3.90 10.32
C LEU A 147 1.08 4.28 10.80
N MET A 148 0.91 4.25 12.11
CA MET A 148 -0.36 4.57 12.76
C MET A 148 -0.44 6.06 13.10
N HIS A 149 -1.65 6.57 13.33
CA HIS A 149 -1.87 7.99 13.59
C HIS A 149 -1.36 8.44 14.96
N ASP A 150 -0.98 7.52 15.83
CA ASP A 150 -0.28 7.83 17.08
C ASP A 150 1.24 7.91 16.91
N GLY A 151 1.73 7.74 15.67
CA GLY A 151 3.15 7.79 15.34
C GLY A 151 3.89 6.45 15.47
N THR A 152 3.22 5.39 15.94
CA THR A 152 3.85 4.08 16.07
C THR A 152 3.90 3.33 14.73
N LEU A 153 4.87 2.43 14.61
CA LEU A 153 5.02 1.53 13.47
C LEU A 153 4.68 0.10 13.92
N GLY A 154 3.62 -0.46 13.34
CA GLY A 154 3.20 -1.83 13.61
C GLY A 154 3.70 -2.78 12.53
N ALA A 155 4.40 -3.84 12.90
CA ALA A 155 4.88 -4.83 11.94
C ALA A 155 3.69 -5.54 11.28
N HIS A 156 3.74 -5.66 9.94
CA HIS A 156 2.70 -6.36 9.20
C HIS A 156 2.76 -7.85 9.44
N THR A 157 1.61 -8.42 9.79
CA THR A 157 1.42 -9.87 9.84
C THR A 157 0.71 -10.30 8.56
N VAL A 158 1.31 -11.22 7.82
CA VAL A 158 0.70 -11.74 6.59
C VAL A 158 -0.68 -12.31 6.90
N THR A 159 -1.64 -12.03 6.03
CA THR A 159 -3.02 -12.50 6.18
C THR A 159 -3.03 -14.02 6.37
N PRO A 160 -3.64 -14.52 7.46
CA PRO A 160 -3.77 -15.98 7.65
C PRO A 160 -4.53 -16.60 6.47
N GLY A 161 -3.98 -17.69 5.92
CA GLY A 161 -4.53 -18.35 4.73
C GLY A 161 -3.99 -17.83 3.40
N ALA A 162 -3.16 -16.80 3.41
CA ALA A 162 -2.41 -16.42 2.22
C ALA A 162 -1.33 -17.47 1.95
N ARG A 163 -1.19 -17.87 0.69
CA ARG A 163 -0.26 -18.92 0.30
C ARG A 163 0.57 -18.48 -0.90
N LEU A 164 1.89 -18.67 -0.81
CA LEU A 164 2.80 -18.42 -1.92
C LEU A 164 2.78 -19.62 -2.87
N ARG A 165 2.48 -19.36 -4.13
CA ARG A 165 2.49 -20.37 -5.19
C ARG A 165 3.92 -20.61 -5.69
N GLU A 166 4.11 -21.69 -6.44
CA GLU A 166 5.41 -22.02 -7.05
C GLU A 166 5.90 -20.94 -8.01
N ASP A 167 4.95 -20.22 -8.66
CA ASP A 167 5.31 -19.12 -9.57
C ASP A 167 5.69 -17.82 -8.83
N GLY A 168 5.71 -17.82 -7.49
CA GLY A 168 6.05 -16.65 -6.71
C GLY A 168 4.92 -15.68 -6.49
N LEU A 169 3.69 -16.05 -6.86
CA LEU A 169 2.49 -15.23 -6.69
C LEU A 169 1.63 -15.74 -5.54
N ILE A 170 0.77 -14.90 -5.01
CA ILE A 170 -0.03 -15.21 -3.82
C ILE A 170 -1.44 -15.62 -4.22
N VAL A 171 -1.97 -16.65 -3.58
CA VAL A 171 -3.37 -17.02 -3.62
C VAL A 171 -3.94 -17.04 -2.20
N TYR A 172 -5.21 -16.63 -2.10
CA TYR A 172 -5.90 -16.54 -0.81
C TYR A 172 -7.01 -17.61 -0.76
N ASP A 173 -6.61 -18.86 -0.83
CA ASP A 173 -7.53 -20.00 -0.84
C ASP A 173 -7.70 -20.68 0.53
N GLY A 174 -6.98 -20.21 1.53
CA GLY A 174 -7.02 -20.79 2.87
C GLY A 174 -6.35 -22.15 2.98
N ALA A 175 -5.71 -22.64 1.91
CA ALA A 175 -4.96 -23.88 1.96
C ALA A 175 -3.64 -23.66 2.71
N SER A 176 -3.24 -24.65 3.49
CA SER A 176 -1.98 -24.61 4.24
C SER A 176 -0.86 -25.28 3.47
#